data_52334b15d6299843f5967bfa2960f76c
#
_entry.id   52334b15d6299843f5967bfa2960f76c
#
_cell.length_a   1.000
_cell.length_b   1.000
_cell.length_c   1.000
_cell.angle_alpha   90.00
_cell.angle_beta   90.00
_cell.angle_gamma   90.00
#
_symmetry.space_group_name_H-M   'P 1'
#
loop_
_entity.id
_entity.type
_entity.pdbx_description
1 polymer ?
#
loop_
_entity_poly.entity_id
_entity_poly.type
_entity_poly.pdbx_seq_one_letter_code
_entity_poly.pdbx_strand_id
1 'polypeptide(L)'
;MLKKLVFTLFCSFLSFCCFSQKTENDWTIKKNESGIAVYTRTAANSSLKELKAVFYVKTSLSSIIALIDDRENYSQWVYKCGKSTILKKISETQEVHYQTTIVPWPLDNRDFVITTSLSQDETTKIITIKSSESPNFIPNVKGFVRIQLLEASWVLTPLKDGIVEIEYRLLVNPSGAIPAWMANLVVTEGPLNTMINFKQWVMKPKYQAAKVSFIKEVD
;
A
#
# COMPACT_ATOMS: atom_id res chain seq x y z
N MET A 1 54.03 -61.76 14.92
CA MET A 1 54.25 -60.31 14.74
C MET A 1 52.99 -59.70 14.12
N LEU A 2 52.19 -59.10 14.95
CA LEU A 2 50.81 -58.63 14.58
C LEU A 2 50.85 -57.12 14.25
N LYS A 3 50.68 -56.76 13.01
CA LYS A 3 50.58 -55.34 12.59
C LYS A 3 49.17 -54.82 12.91
N LYS A 4 49.03 -53.87 13.83
CA LYS A 4 47.81 -53.15 14.15
C LYS A 4 47.57 -52.14 13.07
N LEU A 5 46.44 -52.27 12.37
CA LEU A 5 45.88 -51.26 11.40
C LEU A 5 45.07 -50.30 12.21
N VAL A 6 45.48 -49.02 12.31
CA VAL A 6 44.73 -47.97 12.95
C VAL A 6 43.85 -47.34 11.85
N PHE A 7 42.53 -47.51 11.93
CA PHE A 7 41.55 -46.91 11.04
C PHE A 7 41.10 -45.57 11.65
N THR A 8 41.63 -44.49 11.10
CA THR A 8 41.24 -43.13 11.54
C THR A 8 39.95 -42.74 10.83
N LEU A 9 38.85 -42.72 11.57
CA LEU A 9 37.53 -42.25 11.10
C LEU A 9 37.52 -40.70 11.07
N PHE A 10 37.58 -40.11 9.89
CA PHE A 10 37.48 -38.67 9.68
C PHE A 10 35.97 -38.30 9.62
N CYS A 11 35.40 -37.90 10.74
CA CYS A 11 34.05 -37.41 10.83
C CYS A 11 34.02 -35.97 10.30
N SER A 12 33.69 -35.77 9.00
CA SER A 12 33.42 -34.45 8.44
C SER A 12 32.05 -33.97 8.91
N PHE A 13 32.08 -33.04 9.84
CA PHE A 13 30.90 -32.31 10.32
C PHE A 13 30.46 -31.32 9.22
N LEU A 14 29.53 -31.73 8.36
CA LEU A 14 28.83 -30.80 7.46
C LEU A 14 27.90 -29.95 8.30
N SER A 15 28.37 -28.74 8.63
CA SER A 15 27.51 -27.69 9.18
C SER A 15 26.50 -27.24 8.08
N PHE A 16 25.31 -27.80 8.15
CA PHE A 16 24.18 -27.30 7.37
C PHE A 16 23.80 -25.91 7.94
N CYS A 17 24.33 -24.86 7.32
CA CYS A 17 23.77 -23.50 7.51
C CYS A 17 22.34 -23.51 6.95
N CYS A 18 21.37 -23.77 7.82
CA CYS A 18 19.99 -23.43 7.53
C CYS A 18 19.89 -21.91 7.33
N PHE A 19 20.04 -21.45 6.10
CA PHE A 19 19.51 -20.16 5.70
C PHE A 19 17.98 -20.26 5.82
N SER A 20 17.47 -19.75 6.93
CA SER A 20 16.03 -19.52 7.05
C SER A 20 15.63 -18.56 5.93
N GLN A 21 15.12 -19.11 4.83
CA GLN A 21 14.44 -18.31 3.83
C GLN A 21 13.24 -17.67 4.53
N LYS A 22 13.34 -16.36 4.74
CA LYS A 22 12.24 -15.54 5.23
C LYS A 22 11.12 -15.68 4.20
N THR A 23 10.14 -16.53 4.52
CA THR A 23 9.01 -16.81 3.64
C THR A 23 8.19 -15.53 3.44
N GLU A 24 7.57 -15.39 2.28
CA GLU A 24 6.70 -14.27 1.87
C GLU A 24 5.51 -14.04 2.83
N ASN A 25 5.40 -14.81 3.90
CA ASN A 25 4.27 -14.92 4.82
C ASN A 25 4.49 -14.33 6.23
N ASP A 26 5.51 -13.52 6.48
CA ASP A 26 5.78 -12.94 7.82
C ASP A 26 4.87 -11.75 8.19
N TRP A 27 3.63 -11.73 7.67
CA TRP A 27 2.66 -10.72 8.03
C TRP A 27 2.13 -10.92 9.46
N THR A 28 2.28 -9.90 10.29
CA THR A 28 1.75 -9.85 11.66
C THR A 28 0.53 -8.95 11.70
N ILE A 29 -0.60 -9.46 12.19
CA ILE A 29 -1.80 -8.63 12.39
C ILE A 29 -1.52 -7.58 13.47
N LYS A 30 -1.90 -6.33 13.20
CA LYS A 30 -1.75 -5.18 14.12
C LYS A 30 -3.08 -4.66 14.59
N LYS A 31 -4.08 -4.64 13.72
CA LYS A 31 -5.44 -4.19 14.02
C LYS A 31 -6.45 -5.07 13.27
N ASN A 32 -7.61 -5.25 13.88
CA ASN A 32 -8.79 -5.78 13.21
C ASN A 32 -9.99 -5.00 13.74
N GLU A 33 -10.41 -4.00 12.98
CA GLU A 33 -11.40 -3.03 13.40
C GLU A 33 -12.29 -2.63 12.23
N SER A 34 -13.58 -2.44 12.47
CA SER A 34 -14.57 -2.04 11.45
C SER A 34 -14.60 -2.97 10.22
N GLY A 35 -14.24 -4.25 10.39
CA GLY A 35 -14.13 -5.23 9.31
C GLY A 35 -12.92 -4.98 8.39
N ILE A 36 -11.87 -4.35 8.91
CA ILE A 36 -10.59 -4.10 8.24
C ILE A 36 -9.49 -4.78 9.04
N ALA A 37 -8.80 -5.73 8.42
CA ALA A 37 -7.63 -6.38 9.00
C ALA A 37 -6.36 -5.68 8.51
N VAL A 38 -5.56 -5.16 9.44
CA VAL A 38 -4.30 -4.45 9.15
C VAL A 38 -3.13 -5.31 9.63
N TYR A 39 -2.22 -5.56 8.73
CA TYR A 39 -1.01 -6.36 8.94
C TYR A 39 0.23 -5.52 8.68
N THR A 40 1.34 -5.89 9.30
CA THR A 40 2.66 -5.35 8.97
C THR A 40 3.69 -6.48 8.85
N ARG A 41 4.70 -6.22 8.03
CA ARG A 41 5.96 -7.00 8.00
C ARG A 41 7.15 -6.07 7.86
N THR A 42 8.35 -6.59 8.08
CA THR A 42 9.56 -5.86 7.69
C THR A 42 9.76 -6.05 6.20
N ALA A 43 9.91 -4.96 5.46
CA ALA A 43 10.16 -5.02 4.02
C ALA A 43 11.48 -5.75 3.72
N ALA A 44 11.55 -6.42 2.57
CA ALA A 44 12.76 -7.14 2.17
C ALA A 44 13.94 -6.16 2.06
N ASN A 45 15.11 -6.54 2.59
CA ASN A 45 16.36 -5.76 2.57
C ASN A 45 16.24 -4.32 3.14
N SER A 46 15.29 -4.09 4.04
CA SER A 46 15.04 -2.78 4.65
C SER A 46 14.67 -2.92 6.13
N SER A 47 14.87 -1.85 6.91
CA SER A 47 14.32 -1.72 8.27
C SER A 47 12.90 -1.17 8.29
N LEU A 48 12.38 -0.71 7.14
CA LEU A 48 11.04 -0.16 7.02
C LEU A 48 9.97 -1.23 7.22
N LYS A 49 8.82 -0.80 7.72
CA LYS A 49 7.64 -1.65 7.79
C LYS A 49 6.76 -1.45 6.56
N GLU A 50 6.40 -2.56 5.93
CA GLU A 50 5.35 -2.61 4.92
C GLU A 50 4.02 -2.90 5.62
N LEU A 51 2.98 -2.21 5.20
CA LEU A 51 1.61 -2.41 5.65
C LEU A 51 0.81 -3.16 4.58
N LYS A 52 -0.13 -3.98 5.05
CA LYS A 52 -1.22 -4.56 4.24
C LYS A 52 -2.53 -4.40 4.99
N ALA A 53 -3.55 -3.83 4.33
CA ALA A 53 -4.93 -3.81 4.82
C ALA A 53 -5.82 -4.64 3.89
N VAL A 54 -6.70 -5.48 4.48
CA VAL A 54 -7.66 -6.32 3.75
C VAL A 54 -9.05 -6.06 4.30
N PHE A 55 -10.00 -5.80 3.42
CA PHE A 55 -11.39 -5.57 3.77
C PHE A 55 -12.32 -5.82 2.58
N TYR A 56 -13.63 -5.83 2.86
CA TYR A 56 -14.66 -6.12 1.87
C TYR A 56 -15.67 -5.00 1.79
N VAL A 57 -16.13 -4.71 0.56
CA VAL A 57 -17.24 -3.77 0.31
C VAL A 57 -18.19 -4.38 -0.71
N LYS A 58 -19.48 -4.11 -0.55
CA LYS A 58 -20.50 -4.49 -1.53
C LYS A 58 -20.76 -3.30 -2.45
N THR A 59 -20.13 -3.29 -3.62
CA THR A 59 -20.21 -2.21 -4.60
C THR A 59 -19.60 -2.64 -5.94
N SER A 60 -19.77 -1.84 -7.00
CA SER A 60 -19.13 -2.06 -8.30
C SER A 60 -17.65 -1.68 -8.30
N LEU A 61 -16.88 -2.26 -9.22
CA LEU A 61 -15.49 -1.85 -9.47
C LEU A 61 -15.42 -0.39 -9.90
N SER A 62 -16.35 0.07 -10.76
CA SER A 62 -16.43 1.46 -11.20
C SER A 62 -16.62 2.44 -10.03
N SER A 63 -17.42 2.09 -9.01
CA SER A 63 -17.61 2.91 -7.82
C SER A 63 -16.29 3.11 -7.05
N ILE A 64 -15.52 2.04 -6.91
CA ILE A 64 -14.22 2.06 -6.23
C ILE A 64 -13.23 2.92 -7.00
N ILE A 65 -13.14 2.73 -8.32
CA ILE A 65 -12.23 3.50 -9.17
C ILE A 65 -12.61 4.96 -9.19
N ALA A 66 -13.91 5.28 -9.29
CA ALA A 66 -14.37 6.67 -9.25
C ALA A 66 -14.01 7.38 -7.94
N LEU A 67 -14.02 6.68 -6.80
CA LEU A 67 -13.56 7.26 -5.53
C LEU A 67 -12.03 7.43 -5.49
N ILE A 68 -11.29 6.43 -5.96
CA ILE A 68 -9.82 6.48 -5.98
C ILE A 68 -9.31 7.56 -6.95
N ASP A 69 -9.97 7.76 -8.08
CA ASP A 69 -9.57 8.76 -9.08
C ASP A 69 -9.99 10.19 -8.72
N ASP A 70 -10.89 10.36 -7.77
CA ASP A 70 -11.37 11.68 -7.32
C ASP A 70 -10.36 12.37 -6.39
N ARG A 71 -9.18 12.72 -6.94
CA ARG A 71 -8.04 13.27 -6.21
C ARG A 71 -8.36 14.55 -5.44
N GLU A 72 -9.20 15.40 -6.00
CA GLU A 72 -9.56 16.68 -5.38
C GLU A 72 -10.30 16.50 -4.04
N ASN A 73 -11.02 15.39 -3.89
CA ASN A 73 -11.75 15.07 -2.67
C ASN A 73 -10.94 14.22 -1.65
N TYR A 74 -9.68 13.94 -1.92
CA TYR A 74 -8.83 13.14 -0.99
C TYR A 74 -8.75 13.74 0.41
N SER A 75 -8.72 15.05 0.55
CA SER A 75 -8.72 15.73 1.86
C SER A 75 -9.94 15.40 2.72
N GLN A 76 -11.01 14.86 2.12
CA GLN A 76 -12.25 14.53 2.82
C GLN A 76 -12.27 13.12 3.39
N TRP A 77 -11.50 12.17 2.80
CA TRP A 77 -11.53 10.79 3.23
C TRP A 77 -10.16 10.16 3.48
N VAL A 78 -9.11 10.60 2.82
CA VAL A 78 -7.74 10.16 3.11
C VAL A 78 -7.25 10.84 4.39
N TYR A 79 -6.93 10.04 5.39
CA TYR A 79 -6.55 10.52 6.71
C TYR A 79 -5.38 11.51 6.66
N LYS A 80 -5.56 12.67 7.28
CA LYS A 80 -4.56 13.76 7.31
C LYS A 80 -4.11 14.28 5.94
N CYS A 81 -4.81 13.97 4.87
CA CYS A 81 -4.54 14.60 3.58
C CYS A 81 -4.92 16.09 3.63
N GLY A 82 -3.96 16.98 3.36
CA GLY A 82 -4.21 18.41 3.30
C GLY A 82 -4.70 18.84 1.91
N LYS A 83 -4.02 18.41 0.86
CA LYS A 83 -4.36 18.70 -0.54
C LYS A 83 -3.98 17.50 -1.41
N SER A 84 -4.76 17.28 -2.46
CA SER A 84 -4.37 16.40 -3.55
C SER A 84 -4.83 17.01 -4.87
N THR A 85 -4.03 16.90 -5.93
CA THR A 85 -4.34 17.46 -7.25
C THR A 85 -3.58 16.70 -8.33
N ILE A 86 -4.21 16.52 -9.49
CA ILE A 86 -3.59 15.92 -10.66
C ILE A 86 -2.60 16.91 -11.27
N LEU A 87 -1.35 16.50 -11.46
CA LEU A 87 -0.32 17.27 -12.14
C LEU A 87 -0.31 16.97 -13.64
N LYS A 88 -0.52 15.69 -14.00
CA LYS A 88 -0.52 15.25 -15.39
C LYS A 88 -1.34 13.97 -15.56
N LYS A 89 -2.30 14.00 -16.47
CA LYS A 89 -2.92 12.78 -17.04
C LYS A 89 -2.01 12.27 -18.16
N ILE A 90 -1.56 11.03 -18.07
CA ILE A 90 -0.72 10.38 -19.10
C ILE A 90 -1.60 9.56 -20.04
N SER A 91 -2.59 8.84 -19.48
CA SER A 91 -3.62 8.07 -20.19
C SER A 91 -4.88 7.99 -19.33
N GLU A 92 -5.89 7.25 -19.77
CA GLU A 92 -7.07 6.96 -18.94
C GLU A 92 -6.72 6.17 -17.66
N THR A 93 -5.64 5.37 -17.72
CA THR A 93 -5.22 4.48 -16.64
C THR A 93 -3.92 4.89 -15.96
N GLN A 94 -3.33 6.03 -16.34
CA GLN A 94 -2.06 6.50 -15.78
C GLN A 94 -2.02 8.01 -15.58
N GLU A 95 -1.58 8.42 -14.39
CA GLU A 95 -1.46 9.84 -14.04
C GLU A 95 -0.30 10.10 -13.06
N VAL A 96 0.08 11.37 -12.97
CA VAL A 96 0.94 11.90 -11.91
C VAL A 96 0.11 12.89 -11.08
N HIS A 97 0.12 12.73 -9.77
CA HIS A 97 -0.57 13.64 -8.85
C HIS A 97 0.33 14.08 -7.70
N TYR A 98 -0.01 15.23 -7.15
CA TYR A 98 0.60 15.80 -5.96
C TYR A 98 -0.33 15.60 -4.77
N GLN A 99 0.22 15.24 -3.62
CA GLN A 99 -0.53 15.07 -2.38
C GLN A 99 0.27 15.60 -1.19
N THR A 100 -0.41 16.16 -0.19
CA THR A 100 0.20 16.56 1.08
C THR A 100 -0.40 15.79 2.24
N THR A 101 0.42 15.56 3.27
CA THR A 101 -0.03 15.00 4.55
C THR A 101 0.32 15.95 5.67
N ILE A 102 -0.69 16.29 6.47
CA ILE A 102 -0.56 17.15 7.64
C ILE A 102 -0.04 16.31 8.80
N VAL A 103 1.04 16.77 9.39
CA VAL A 103 1.71 16.10 10.51
C VAL A 103 1.67 17.02 11.73
N PRO A 104 1.41 16.49 12.95
CA PRO A 104 1.44 17.30 14.17
C PRO A 104 2.80 17.94 14.43
N TRP A 105 2.76 19.16 14.91
CA TRP A 105 3.95 19.85 15.41
C TRP A 105 4.72 18.97 16.44
N PRO A 106 6.07 18.94 16.48
CA PRO A 106 7.00 19.87 15.82
C PRO A 106 7.53 19.41 14.44
N LEU A 107 6.88 18.45 13.80
CA LEU A 107 7.35 17.92 12.52
C LEU A 107 6.77 18.73 11.35
N ASP A 108 7.57 18.94 10.32
CA ASP A 108 7.09 19.49 9.06
C ASP A 108 6.06 18.58 8.38
N ASN A 109 5.15 19.16 7.61
CA ASN A 109 4.26 18.42 6.75
C ASN A 109 5.04 17.65 5.68
N ARG A 110 4.43 16.60 5.12
CA ARG A 110 5.02 15.82 4.04
C ARG A 110 4.29 16.11 2.74
N ASP A 111 5.03 16.06 1.64
CA ASP A 111 4.45 16.07 0.31
C ASP A 111 4.95 14.89 -0.54
N PHE A 112 4.10 14.52 -1.48
CA PHE A 112 4.30 13.40 -2.38
C PHE A 112 4.05 13.85 -3.81
N VAL A 113 4.87 13.39 -4.72
CA VAL A 113 4.55 13.34 -6.14
C VAL A 113 4.51 11.88 -6.53
N ILE A 114 3.37 11.42 -6.99
CA ILE A 114 3.06 10.01 -7.13
C ILE A 114 2.63 9.75 -8.58
N THR A 115 3.27 8.79 -9.23
CA THR A 115 2.79 8.20 -10.46
C THR A 115 1.94 7.00 -10.14
N THR A 116 0.70 6.98 -10.63
CA THR A 116 -0.25 5.88 -10.46
C THR A 116 -0.61 5.29 -11.79
N SER A 117 -0.65 3.95 -11.86
CA SER A 117 -1.11 3.19 -13.02
C SER A 117 -2.13 2.14 -12.61
N LEU A 118 -3.14 1.94 -13.43
CA LEU A 118 -4.21 0.95 -13.27
C LEU A 118 -4.14 -0.08 -14.39
N SER A 119 -4.35 -1.34 -14.05
CA SER A 119 -4.56 -2.43 -14.99
C SER A 119 -5.72 -3.31 -14.52
N GLN A 120 -6.46 -3.89 -15.46
CA GLN A 120 -7.50 -4.88 -15.18
C GLN A 120 -7.21 -6.14 -15.98
N ASP A 121 -7.27 -7.29 -15.31
CA ASP A 121 -7.18 -8.59 -15.95
C ASP A 121 -8.48 -8.90 -16.71
N GLU A 122 -8.36 -9.30 -17.95
CA GLU A 122 -9.53 -9.50 -18.82
C GLU A 122 -10.39 -10.70 -18.43
N THR A 123 -9.81 -11.72 -17.82
CA THR A 123 -10.50 -12.95 -17.43
C THR A 123 -11.09 -12.85 -16.04
N THR A 124 -10.26 -12.52 -15.06
CA THR A 124 -10.65 -12.49 -13.64
C THR A 124 -11.33 -11.20 -13.24
N LYS A 125 -11.24 -10.13 -14.05
CA LYS A 125 -11.66 -8.76 -13.78
C LYS A 125 -10.95 -8.12 -12.57
N ILE A 126 -9.94 -8.78 -12.00
CA ILE A 126 -9.13 -8.22 -10.93
C ILE A 126 -8.48 -6.93 -11.42
N ILE A 127 -8.63 -5.86 -10.63
CA ILE A 127 -7.95 -4.59 -10.89
C ILE A 127 -6.74 -4.49 -9.98
N THR A 128 -5.62 -4.11 -10.57
CA THR A 128 -4.40 -3.74 -9.84
C THR A 128 -4.07 -2.28 -10.10
N ILE A 129 -3.99 -1.48 -9.04
CA ILE A 129 -3.49 -0.10 -9.10
C ILE A 129 -2.13 -0.09 -8.41
N LYS A 130 -1.11 0.43 -9.09
CA LYS A 130 0.24 0.60 -8.55
C LYS A 130 0.59 2.07 -8.50
N SER A 131 1.16 2.49 -7.39
CA SER A 131 1.61 3.86 -7.16
C SER A 131 3.05 3.84 -6.69
N SER A 132 3.86 4.70 -7.28
CA SER A 132 5.26 4.92 -6.89
C SER A 132 5.57 6.40 -6.85
N GLU A 133 6.58 6.76 -6.07
CA GLU A 133 7.03 8.14 -5.99
C GLU A 133 7.68 8.61 -7.31
N SER A 134 7.54 9.91 -7.57
CA SER A 134 8.19 10.63 -8.68
C SER A 134 8.71 11.97 -8.14
N PRO A 135 9.64 11.97 -7.17
CA PRO A 135 9.96 13.13 -6.35
C PRO A 135 10.54 14.31 -7.13
N ASN A 136 11.14 14.04 -8.29
CA ASN A 136 11.79 15.06 -9.13
C ASN A 136 10.86 15.60 -10.24
N PHE A 137 9.59 15.19 -10.29
CA PHE A 137 8.64 15.64 -11.32
C PHE A 137 8.31 17.14 -11.21
N ILE A 138 8.28 17.66 -9.98
CA ILE A 138 8.21 19.11 -9.70
C ILE A 138 9.24 19.49 -8.63
N PRO A 139 9.68 20.74 -8.57
CA PRO A 139 10.56 21.25 -7.51
C PRO A 139 9.98 21.01 -6.10
N ASN A 140 10.87 20.97 -5.10
CA ASN A 140 10.48 20.88 -3.70
C ASN A 140 9.62 22.09 -3.30
N VAL A 141 8.59 21.85 -2.51
CA VAL A 141 7.68 22.88 -2.01
C VAL A 141 8.14 23.32 -0.62
N LYS A 142 8.32 24.64 -0.42
CA LYS A 142 8.74 25.21 0.88
C LYS A 142 7.76 24.82 1.99
N GLY A 143 8.27 24.39 3.13
CA GLY A 143 7.46 23.99 4.30
C GLY A 143 6.99 22.56 4.28
N PHE A 144 7.48 21.76 3.32
CA PHE A 144 7.20 20.32 3.24
C PHE A 144 8.49 19.52 3.13
N VAL A 145 8.47 18.31 3.68
CA VAL A 145 9.51 17.29 3.43
C VAL A 145 9.01 16.39 2.31
N ARG A 146 9.70 16.42 1.15
CA ARG A 146 9.40 15.58 0.00
C ARG A 146 9.72 14.13 0.29
N ILE A 147 8.73 13.25 0.19
CA ILE A 147 8.90 11.81 0.31
C ILE A 147 9.66 11.28 -0.91
N GLN A 148 10.70 10.48 -0.64
CA GLN A 148 11.62 9.93 -1.65
C GLN A 148 11.40 8.44 -1.91
N LEU A 149 10.65 7.75 -1.07
CA LEU A 149 10.27 6.34 -1.23
C LEU A 149 8.82 6.14 -0.83
N LEU A 150 8.01 5.78 -1.81
CA LEU A 150 6.64 5.32 -1.64
C LEU A 150 6.36 4.25 -2.68
N GLU A 151 5.91 3.10 -2.21
CA GLU A 151 5.31 2.07 -3.04
C GLU A 151 3.95 1.73 -2.45
N ALA A 152 2.90 1.85 -3.23
CA ALA A 152 1.57 1.46 -2.81
C ALA A 152 0.87 0.65 -3.90
N SER A 153 0.00 -0.25 -3.48
CA SER A 153 -0.85 -0.98 -4.42
C SER A 153 -2.23 -1.23 -3.85
N TRP A 154 -3.21 -1.22 -4.74
CA TRP A 154 -4.55 -1.74 -4.50
C TRP A 154 -4.76 -2.93 -5.39
N VAL A 155 -5.29 -4.02 -4.83
CA VAL A 155 -5.79 -5.16 -5.58
C VAL A 155 -7.27 -5.30 -5.24
N LEU A 156 -8.11 -5.18 -6.27
CA LEU A 156 -9.57 -5.26 -6.17
C LEU A 156 -10.00 -6.57 -6.79
N THR A 157 -10.41 -7.53 -5.96
CA THR A 157 -10.85 -8.84 -6.40
C THR A 157 -12.37 -8.92 -6.32
N PRO A 158 -13.09 -8.94 -7.46
CA PRO A 158 -14.52 -9.11 -7.45
C PRO A 158 -14.88 -10.53 -7.03
N LEU A 159 -15.81 -10.63 -6.09
CA LEU A 159 -16.37 -11.87 -5.56
C LEU A 159 -17.84 -11.98 -5.97
N LYS A 160 -18.50 -13.08 -5.56
CA LYS A 160 -19.94 -13.28 -5.76
C LYS A 160 -20.76 -12.21 -5.02
N ASP A 161 -22.00 -12.02 -5.42
CA ASP A 161 -23.01 -11.15 -4.78
C ASP A 161 -22.63 -9.65 -4.74
N GLY A 162 -21.80 -9.20 -5.70
CA GLY A 162 -21.36 -7.81 -5.80
C GLY A 162 -20.41 -7.37 -4.68
N ILE A 163 -19.74 -8.31 -4.04
CA ILE A 163 -18.71 -8.04 -3.04
C ILE A 163 -17.37 -7.89 -3.75
N VAL A 164 -16.60 -6.92 -3.34
CA VAL A 164 -15.20 -6.75 -3.77
C VAL A 164 -14.30 -6.87 -2.55
N GLU A 165 -13.34 -7.80 -2.60
CA GLU A 165 -12.22 -7.83 -1.66
C GLU A 165 -11.21 -6.77 -2.08
N ILE A 166 -10.77 -5.98 -1.12
CA ILE A 166 -9.78 -4.94 -1.32
C ILE A 166 -8.54 -5.28 -0.49
N GLU A 167 -7.42 -5.47 -1.14
CA GLU A 167 -6.10 -5.52 -0.52
C GLU A 167 -5.36 -4.23 -0.86
N TYR A 168 -4.98 -3.47 0.16
CA TYR A 168 -4.12 -2.29 0.05
C TYR A 168 -2.77 -2.58 0.67
N ARG A 169 -1.69 -2.28 -0.03
CA ARG A 169 -0.32 -2.34 0.50
C ARG A 169 0.34 -0.97 0.43
N LEU A 170 1.20 -0.69 1.40
CA LEU A 170 1.96 0.54 1.47
C LEU A 170 3.34 0.27 2.09
N LEU A 171 4.37 0.69 1.37
CA LEU A 171 5.73 0.88 1.86
C LEU A 171 6.07 2.35 1.67
N VAL A 172 6.42 3.04 2.74
CA VAL A 172 6.82 4.45 2.68
C VAL A 172 7.95 4.74 3.65
N ASN A 173 8.92 5.52 3.19
CA ASN A 173 9.91 6.12 4.06
C ASN A 173 9.47 7.56 4.37
N PRO A 174 9.02 7.85 5.59
CA PRO A 174 8.55 9.19 5.97
C PRO A 174 9.66 10.24 6.02
N SER A 175 10.92 9.84 5.79
CA SER A 175 12.13 10.67 5.77
C SER A 175 12.46 11.36 7.09
N GLY A 176 13.77 11.53 7.36
CA GLY A 176 14.28 12.14 8.58
C GLY A 176 14.18 11.27 9.83
N ALA A 177 14.65 11.79 10.97
CA ALA A 177 14.47 11.16 12.27
C ALA A 177 13.01 11.30 12.71
N ILE A 178 12.27 10.18 12.75
CA ILE A 178 10.85 10.17 13.13
C ILE A 178 10.67 9.55 14.52
N PRO A 179 9.90 10.18 15.40
CA PRO A 179 9.51 9.58 16.68
C PRO A 179 8.66 8.32 16.50
N ALA A 180 8.65 7.43 17.49
CA ALA A 180 7.90 6.16 17.43
C ALA A 180 6.38 6.37 17.18
N TRP A 181 5.78 7.45 17.68
CA TRP A 181 4.37 7.76 17.44
C TRP A 181 4.09 8.05 15.96
N MET A 182 5.03 8.70 15.27
CA MET A 182 4.91 8.98 13.85
C MET A 182 5.01 7.70 13.02
N ALA A 183 5.90 6.78 13.40
CA ALA A 183 5.98 5.47 12.77
C ALA A 183 4.64 4.72 12.89
N ASN A 184 4.00 4.73 14.05
CA ASN A 184 2.67 4.12 14.23
C ASN A 184 1.58 4.81 13.40
N LEU A 185 1.62 6.15 13.31
CA LEU A 185 0.68 6.92 12.49
C LEU A 185 0.76 6.50 11.02
N VAL A 186 1.97 6.38 10.49
CA VAL A 186 2.20 6.02 9.08
C VAL A 186 1.83 4.56 8.81
N VAL A 187 2.20 3.64 9.71
CA VAL A 187 2.14 2.19 9.44
C VAL A 187 0.81 1.55 9.86
N THR A 188 0.02 2.19 10.73
CA THR A 188 -1.18 1.56 11.26
C THR A 188 -2.38 2.50 11.29
N GLU A 189 -2.30 3.61 12.02
CA GLU A 189 -3.46 4.47 12.30
C GLU A 189 -3.94 5.21 11.05
N GLY A 190 -3.02 5.78 10.28
CA GLY A 190 -3.35 6.53 9.06
C GLY A 190 -4.05 5.66 8.02
N PRO A 191 -3.47 4.52 7.61
CA PRO A 191 -4.11 3.59 6.71
C PRO A 191 -5.44 3.05 7.21
N LEU A 192 -5.55 2.64 8.49
CA LEU A 192 -6.81 2.14 9.04
C LEU A 192 -7.92 3.20 8.94
N ASN A 193 -7.66 4.43 9.40
CA ASN A 193 -8.64 5.51 9.32
C ASN A 193 -9.00 5.85 7.86
N THR A 194 -8.02 5.81 6.95
CA THR A 194 -8.28 5.99 5.52
C THR A 194 -9.23 4.91 5.00
N MET A 195 -9.04 3.62 5.35
CA MET A 195 -9.90 2.54 4.90
C MET A 195 -11.30 2.58 5.54
N ILE A 196 -11.41 3.02 6.79
CA ILE A 196 -12.71 3.26 7.44
C ILE A 196 -13.49 4.33 6.67
N ASN A 197 -12.84 5.46 6.37
CA ASN A 197 -13.45 6.54 5.60
C ASN A 197 -13.79 6.08 4.17
N PHE A 198 -12.88 5.34 3.52
CA PHE A 198 -13.11 4.77 2.19
C PHE A 198 -14.40 3.96 2.12
N LYS A 199 -14.63 3.05 3.09
CA LYS A 199 -15.86 2.24 3.17
C LYS A 199 -17.13 3.10 3.24
N GLN A 200 -17.07 4.24 3.92
CA GLN A 200 -18.20 5.18 4.02
C GLN A 200 -18.36 5.97 2.72
N TRP A 201 -17.26 6.46 2.16
CA TRP A 201 -17.28 7.35 1.01
C TRP A 201 -17.66 6.63 -0.28
N VAL A 202 -17.21 5.41 -0.51
CA VAL A 202 -17.58 4.64 -1.69
C VAL A 202 -19.08 4.41 -1.81
N MET A 203 -19.81 4.42 -0.68
CA MET A 203 -21.27 4.26 -0.64
C MET A 203 -22.05 5.55 -0.98
N LYS A 204 -21.39 6.70 -1.16
CA LYS A 204 -22.08 7.94 -1.54
C LYS A 204 -22.69 7.83 -2.93
N PRO A 205 -23.89 8.40 -3.17
CA PRO A 205 -24.60 8.30 -4.45
C PRO A 205 -23.75 8.67 -5.66
N LYS A 206 -22.88 9.69 -5.53
CA LYS A 206 -21.94 10.12 -6.56
C LYS A 206 -21.09 8.96 -7.11
N TYR A 207 -20.55 8.13 -6.22
CA TYR A 207 -19.68 7.01 -6.61
C TYR A 207 -20.49 5.78 -6.99
N GLN A 208 -21.61 5.52 -6.31
CA GLN A 208 -22.49 4.39 -6.63
C GLN A 208 -23.12 4.49 -8.02
N ALA A 209 -23.35 5.70 -8.51
CA ALA A 209 -23.85 5.96 -9.86
C ALA A 209 -22.75 6.00 -10.94
N ALA A 210 -21.47 5.93 -10.53
CA ALA A 210 -20.36 6.08 -11.46
C ALA A 210 -20.26 4.89 -12.42
N LYS A 211 -19.96 5.21 -13.68
CA LYS A 211 -19.57 4.24 -14.71
C LYS A 211 -18.23 4.69 -15.28
N VAL A 212 -17.23 3.83 -15.20
CA VAL A 212 -15.89 4.09 -15.72
C VAL A 212 -15.72 3.29 -17.01
N SER A 213 -15.58 3.98 -18.14
CA SER A 213 -15.69 3.40 -19.49
C SER A 213 -14.70 2.25 -19.76
N PHE A 214 -13.51 2.32 -19.19
CA PHE A 214 -12.45 1.33 -19.36
C PHE A 214 -12.47 0.20 -18.32
N ILE A 215 -13.41 0.24 -17.34
CA ILE A 215 -13.58 -0.82 -16.35
C ILE A 215 -14.68 -1.79 -16.79
N LYS A 216 -14.36 -3.07 -16.77
CA LYS A 216 -15.29 -4.16 -17.03
C LYS A 216 -15.76 -4.74 -15.70
N GLU A 217 -17.07 -4.66 -15.44
CA GLU A 217 -17.68 -5.28 -14.26
C GLU A 217 -17.75 -6.81 -14.43
N VAL A 218 -18.01 -7.52 -13.34
CA VAL A 218 -18.36 -8.94 -13.35
C VAL A 218 -19.88 -9.04 -13.49
N ASP A 219 -20.34 -9.89 -14.40
CA ASP A 219 -21.75 -10.19 -14.65
C ASP A 219 -22.42 -10.87 -13.44
#